data_86c31635e0262d66c1dd246288ae68b6
#
_entry.id   86c31635e0262d66c1dd246288ae68b6
#
_cell.length_a   1.000
_cell.length_b   1.000
_cell.length_c   1.000
_cell.angle_alpha   90.00
_cell.angle_beta   90.00
_cell.angle_gamma   90.00
#
_symmetry.space_group_name_H-M   'P 1'
#
loop_
_entity.id
_entity.type
_entity.pdbx_description
1 polymer ?
#
loop_
_entity_poly.entity_id
_entity_poly.type
_entity_poly.pdbx_seq_one_letter_code
_entity_poly.pdbx_strand_id
1 'polypeptide(L)'
;MSANTPPRHGKTGRPIDTDKLDRIVTEARAASDERAAGYREQALKLYPWVCGRCSREFDRLNLRELTVHHKNMDHDHNPPDGSNWELLCLYCHDNEHQRYEEHRAAVAAGRGGKTLGGGGPQTTHKALEGLAELLKGRST
;
A
#
# COMPACT_ATOMS: atom_id res chain seq x y z
N MET A 1 33.76 6.81 -52.81
CA MET A 1 32.93 6.10 -51.79
C MET A 1 32.46 7.13 -50.77
N SER A 2 31.19 7.53 -50.90
CA SER A 2 30.60 8.54 -50.04
C SER A 2 30.03 7.87 -48.80
N ALA A 3 30.59 8.15 -47.64
CA ALA A 3 30.04 7.71 -46.35
C ALA A 3 28.81 8.56 -46.04
N ASN A 4 27.65 7.98 -46.15
CA ASN A 4 26.39 8.60 -45.81
C ASN A 4 26.20 8.47 -44.29
N THR A 5 26.61 9.47 -43.54
CA THR A 5 26.38 9.55 -42.08
C THR A 5 24.96 10.08 -41.89
N PRO A 6 24.06 9.33 -41.25
CA PRO A 6 22.72 9.84 -40.95
C PRO A 6 22.78 11.01 -39.95
N PRO A 7 21.90 12.01 -40.08
CA PRO A 7 21.88 13.14 -39.18
C PRO A 7 21.50 12.65 -37.77
N ARG A 8 22.34 13.00 -36.77
CA ARG A 8 22.01 12.81 -35.37
C ARG A 8 20.83 13.73 -35.05
N HIS A 9 19.67 13.14 -34.82
CA HIS A 9 18.56 13.87 -34.28
C HIS A 9 18.93 14.34 -32.86
N GLY A 10 19.34 15.59 -32.77
CA GLY A 10 19.51 16.29 -31.50
C GLY A 10 18.15 16.36 -30.83
N LYS A 11 18.02 15.66 -29.69
CA LYS A 11 16.90 15.85 -28.77
C LYS A 11 17.04 17.25 -28.19
N THR A 12 16.38 18.23 -28.79
CA THR A 12 16.19 19.57 -28.21
C THR A 12 15.16 19.43 -27.09
N GLY A 13 15.54 18.76 -26.01
CA GLY A 13 14.77 18.83 -24.78
C GLY A 13 14.86 20.27 -24.27
N ARG A 14 13.72 20.97 -24.17
CA ARG A 14 13.65 22.21 -23.41
C ARG A 14 14.24 21.93 -22.03
N PRO A 15 15.09 22.81 -21.49
CA PRO A 15 15.58 22.66 -20.14
C PRO A 15 14.35 22.57 -19.21
N ILE A 16 14.35 21.54 -18.36
CA ILE A 16 13.29 21.33 -17.37
C ILE A 16 13.45 22.43 -16.33
N ASP A 17 12.39 23.22 -16.13
CA ASP A 17 12.35 24.24 -15.08
C ASP A 17 12.16 23.53 -13.72
N THR A 18 13.27 23.26 -13.07
CA THR A 18 13.33 22.57 -11.78
C THR A 18 12.62 23.36 -10.69
N ASP A 19 12.72 24.68 -10.70
CA ASP A 19 12.08 25.54 -9.69
C ASP A 19 10.57 25.50 -9.79
N LYS A 20 10.04 25.40 -11.00
CA LYS A 20 8.63 25.23 -11.24
C LYS A 20 8.14 23.85 -10.78
N LEU A 21 8.89 22.80 -11.06
CA LEU A 21 8.58 21.45 -10.61
C LEU A 21 8.60 21.37 -9.08
N ASP A 22 9.60 21.94 -8.43
CA ASP A 22 9.70 21.94 -6.97
C ASP A 22 8.54 22.66 -6.30
N ARG A 23 8.08 23.77 -6.88
CA ARG A 23 6.88 24.47 -6.39
C ARG A 23 5.63 23.59 -6.54
N ILE A 24 5.41 22.99 -7.69
CA ILE A 24 4.25 22.12 -7.95
C ILE A 24 4.25 20.92 -6.98
N VAL A 25 5.41 20.31 -6.76
CA VAL A 25 5.55 19.18 -5.82
C VAL A 25 5.28 19.64 -4.39
N THR A 26 5.79 20.79 -3.99
CA THR A 26 5.59 21.34 -2.64
C THR A 26 4.12 21.66 -2.39
N GLU A 27 3.45 22.32 -3.32
CA GLU A 27 2.03 22.63 -3.25
C GLU A 27 1.15 21.37 -3.22
N ALA A 28 1.48 20.37 -4.05
CA ALA A 28 0.76 19.10 -4.07
C ALA A 28 0.91 18.32 -2.75
N ARG A 29 2.09 18.35 -2.15
CA ARG A 29 2.33 17.73 -0.83
C ARG A 29 1.56 18.45 0.26
N ALA A 30 1.62 19.78 0.31
CA ALA A 30 0.89 20.56 1.30
C ALA A 30 -0.63 20.33 1.22
N ALA A 31 -1.21 20.32 0.01
CA ALA A 31 -2.62 20.02 -0.20
C ALA A 31 -2.99 18.57 0.19
N SER A 32 -2.09 17.61 -0.03
CA SER A 32 -2.26 16.24 0.39
C SER A 32 -2.25 16.11 1.93
N ASP A 33 -1.31 16.77 2.58
CA ASP A 33 -1.17 16.76 4.04
C ASP A 33 -2.36 17.42 4.73
N GLU A 34 -2.87 18.53 4.18
CA GLU A 34 -4.06 19.20 4.69
C GLU A 34 -5.31 18.31 4.60
N ARG A 35 -5.52 17.65 3.46
CA ARG A 35 -6.62 16.69 3.30
C ARG A 35 -6.47 15.51 4.26
N ALA A 36 -5.26 14.97 4.37
CA ALA A 36 -4.96 13.88 5.28
C ALA A 36 -5.21 14.24 6.75
N ALA A 37 -4.85 15.46 7.17
CA ALA A 37 -5.14 15.95 8.51
C ALA A 37 -6.64 16.02 8.78
N GLY A 38 -7.43 16.47 7.81
CA GLY A 38 -8.89 16.61 7.95
C GLY A 38 -9.60 15.27 8.18
N TYR A 39 -9.40 14.27 7.33
CA TYR A 39 -10.06 12.98 7.50
C TYR A 39 -9.45 12.14 8.63
N ARG A 40 -8.14 12.31 8.89
CA ARG A 40 -7.48 11.64 10.01
C ARG A 40 -8.07 12.08 11.35
N GLU A 41 -8.26 13.37 11.56
CA GLU A 41 -8.87 13.88 12.79
C GLU A 41 -10.29 13.34 12.99
N GLN A 42 -11.09 13.32 11.92
CA GLN A 42 -12.44 12.77 11.97
C GLN A 42 -12.44 11.26 12.27
N ALA A 43 -11.59 10.49 11.63
CA ALA A 43 -11.49 9.06 11.86
C ALA A 43 -11.07 8.72 13.29
N LEU A 44 -10.13 9.49 13.87
CA LEU A 44 -9.70 9.32 15.26
C LEU A 44 -10.78 9.69 16.30
N LYS A 45 -11.78 10.50 15.92
CA LYS A 45 -12.96 10.78 16.74
C LYS A 45 -14.04 9.71 16.62
N LEU A 46 -14.18 9.09 15.45
CA LEU A 46 -15.25 8.12 15.14
C LEU A 46 -14.92 6.71 15.60
N TYR A 47 -13.65 6.31 15.54
CA TYR A 47 -13.19 4.95 15.80
C TYR A 47 -12.34 4.85 17.06
N PRO A 48 -12.39 3.70 17.76
CA PRO A 48 -11.43 3.44 18.83
C PRO A 48 -10.00 3.38 18.26
N TRP A 49 -9.03 3.77 19.07
CA TRP A 49 -7.62 3.79 18.66
C TRP A 49 -7.01 2.38 18.72
N VAL A 50 -7.52 1.52 17.89
CA VAL A 50 -7.13 0.11 17.79
C VAL A 50 -6.97 -0.24 16.31
N CYS A 51 -5.91 -0.98 15.97
CA CYS A 51 -5.74 -1.49 14.62
C CYS A 51 -6.84 -2.50 14.29
N GLY A 52 -7.57 -2.27 13.19
CA GLY A 52 -8.65 -3.13 12.75
C GLY A 52 -8.21 -4.53 12.29
N ARG A 53 -6.92 -4.77 12.12
CA ARG A 53 -6.36 -6.07 11.67
C ARG A 53 -5.68 -6.85 12.78
N CYS A 54 -4.70 -6.25 13.46
CA CYS A 54 -3.93 -6.93 14.49
C CYS A 54 -4.39 -6.64 15.91
N SER A 55 -5.40 -5.78 16.10
CA SER A 55 -5.97 -5.39 17.39
C SER A 55 -5.00 -4.70 18.34
N ARG A 56 -3.87 -4.18 17.84
CA ARG A 56 -2.94 -3.40 18.64
C ARG A 56 -3.62 -2.10 19.09
N GLU A 57 -3.52 -1.80 20.37
CA GLU A 57 -4.04 -0.58 20.98
C GLU A 57 -3.02 0.56 20.89
N PHE A 58 -3.53 1.79 20.77
CA PHE A 58 -2.73 2.99 20.64
C PHE A 58 -3.15 4.02 21.68
N ASP A 59 -2.19 4.80 22.13
CA ASP A 59 -2.36 5.94 23.00
C ASP A 59 -1.80 7.22 22.36
N ARG A 60 -1.79 8.32 23.11
CA ARG A 60 -1.29 9.60 22.60
C ARG A 60 0.21 9.60 22.26
N LEU A 61 0.98 8.70 22.85
CA LEU A 61 2.43 8.63 22.67
C LEU A 61 2.79 7.97 21.33
N ASN A 62 2.01 6.98 20.92
CA ASN A 62 2.25 6.21 19.70
C ASN A 62 1.16 6.38 18.61
N LEU A 63 0.25 7.34 18.80
CA LEU A 63 -0.87 7.57 17.86
C LEU A 63 -0.43 7.84 16.42
N ARG A 64 0.77 8.36 16.22
CA ARG A 64 1.36 8.57 14.89
C ARG A 64 1.54 7.27 14.08
N GLU A 65 1.62 6.14 14.77
CA GLU A 65 1.75 4.82 14.14
C GLU A 65 0.40 4.21 13.74
N LEU A 66 -0.70 4.83 14.13
CA LEU A 66 -2.04 4.48 13.70
C LEU A 66 -2.45 5.34 12.51
N THR A 67 -2.77 4.71 11.39
CA THR A 67 -3.10 5.38 10.14
C THR A 67 -4.56 5.16 9.74
N VAL A 68 -5.07 6.05 8.89
CA VAL A 68 -6.38 5.88 8.25
C VAL A 68 -6.20 5.17 6.92
N HIS A 69 -6.79 4.00 6.80
CA HIS A 69 -6.84 3.24 5.56
C HIS A 69 -8.17 3.48 4.85
N HIS A 70 -8.13 3.79 3.55
CA HIS A 70 -9.31 3.91 2.72
C HIS A 70 -9.65 2.53 2.15
N LYS A 71 -10.83 2.00 2.50
CA LYS A 71 -11.25 0.64 2.12
C LYS A 71 -11.29 0.41 0.61
N ASN A 72 -11.64 1.46 -0.15
CA ASN A 72 -11.68 1.42 -1.61
C ASN A 72 -10.38 1.88 -2.28
N MET A 73 -9.31 2.13 -1.51
CA MET A 73 -8.02 2.67 -1.97
C MET A 73 -8.10 4.07 -2.63
N ASP A 74 -9.23 4.74 -2.54
CA ASP A 74 -9.42 6.11 -3.03
C ASP A 74 -9.32 7.11 -1.88
N HIS A 75 -8.22 7.83 -1.82
CA HIS A 75 -7.92 8.81 -0.78
C HIS A 75 -8.76 10.09 -0.89
N ASP A 76 -9.43 10.30 -2.01
CA ASP A 76 -10.30 11.46 -2.22
C ASP A 76 -11.76 11.17 -1.84
N HIS A 77 -12.10 9.90 -1.63
CA HIS A 77 -13.42 9.48 -1.18
C HIS A 77 -13.51 9.45 0.35
N ASN A 78 -13.96 10.56 0.93
CA ASN A 78 -14.02 10.79 2.38
C ASN A 78 -15.45 11.08 2.85
N PRO A 79 -16.32 10.07 2.95
CA PRO A 79 -17.67 10.27 3.46
C PRO A 79 -17.62 10.68 4.94
N PRO A 80 -18.44 11.64 5.38
CA PRO A 80 -18.38 12.18 6.74
C PRO A 80 -18.79 11.19 7.83
N ASP A 81 -19.47 10.10 7.48
CA ASP A 81 -19.82 9.01 8.40
C ASP A 81 -18.66 8.03 8.69
N GLY A 82 -17.53 8.20 7.98
CA GLY A 82 -16.36 7.34 8.12
C GLY A 82 -16.48 5.94 7.53
N SER A 83 -17.51 5.68 6.72
CA SER A 83 -17.80 4.35 6.16
C SER A 83 -16.68 3.80 5.26
N ASN A 84 -15.87 4.68 4.65
CA ASN A 84 -14.72 4.30 3.81
C ASN A 84 -13.41 4.20 4.58
N TRP A 85 -13.40 4.45 5.89
CA TRP A 85 -12.18 4.49 6.69
C TRP A 85 -12.07 3.29 7.62
N GLU A 86 -10.85 2.87 7.83
CA GLU A 86 -10.45 1.88 8.82
C GLU A 86 -9.15 2.33 9.46
N LEU A 87 -9.02 2.22 10.77
CA LEU A 87 -7.77 2.52 11.46
C LEU A 87 -6.87 1.29 11.44
N LEU A 88 -5.68 1.43 10.88
CA LEU A 88 -4.67 0.38 10.82
C LEU A 88 -3.33 0.90 11.34
N CYS A 89 -2.57 0.05 12.01
CA CYS A 89 -1.18 0.38 12.32
C CYS A 89 -0.36 0.46 11.01
N LEU A 90 0.77 1.14 11.03
CA LEU A 90 1.63 1.30 9.85
C LEU A 90 1.93 -0.02 9.16
N TYR A 91 2.22 -1.06 9.92
CA TYR A 91 2.53 -2.38 9.41
C TYR A 91 1.36 -3.03 8.66
N CYS A 92 0.17 -3.05 9.26
CA CYS A 92 -1.03 -3.60 8.62
C CYS A 92 -1.48 -2.78 7.42
N HIS A 93 -1.31 -1.45 7.49
CA HIS A 93 -1.61 -0.55 6.38
C HIS A 93 -0.73 -0.85 5.15
N ASP A 94 0.57 -0.99 5.34
CA ASP A 94 1.49 -1.32 4.25
C ASP A 94 1.19 -2.70 3.66
N ASN A 95 0.85 -3.69 4.49
CA ASN A 95 0.43 -5.00 4.03
C ASN A 95 -0.84 -4.96 3.17
N GLU A 96 -1.84 -4.17 3.52
CA GLU A 96 -3.06 -4.03 2.71
C GLU A 96 -2.77 -3.39 1.35
N HIS A 97 -1.93 -2.36 1.30
CA HIS A 97 -1.49 -1.77 0.04
C HIS A 97 -0.71 -2.77 -0.83
N GLN A 98 0.20 -3.52 -0.26
CA GLN A 98 0.97 -4.53 -0.98
C GLN A 98 0.05 -5.62 -1.55
N ARG A 99 -0.88 -6.15 -0.77
CA ARG A 99 -1.85 -7.15 -1.23
C ARG A 99 -2.72 -6.64 -2.38
N TYR A 100 -3.12 -5.37 -2.31
CA TYR A 100 -3.88 -4.73 -3.38
C TYR A 100 -3.08 -4.63 -4.67
N GLU A 101 -1.82 -4.20 -4.61
CA GLU A 101 -0.94 -4.12 -5.79
C GLU A 101 -0.64 -5.51 -6.38
N GLU A 102 -0.39 -6.50 -5.55
CA GLU A 102 -0.19 -7.89 -5.98
C GLU A 102 -1.44 -8.43 -6.69
N HIS A 103 -2.62 -8.17 -6.15
CA HIS A 103 -3.88 -8.56 -6.78
C HIS A 103 -4.08 -7.86 -8.13
N ARG A 104 -3.82 -6.56 -8.22
CA ARG A 104 -3.90 -5.82 -9.49
C ARG A 104 -2.93 -6.37 -10.52
N ALA A 105 -1.70 -6.65 -10.12
CA ALA A 105 -0.69 -7.25 -11.00
C ALA A 105 -1.10 -8.65 -11.48
N ALA A 106 -1.67 -9.47 -10.61
CA ALA A 106 -2.17 -10.79 -10.95
C ALA A 106 -3.34 -10.74 -11.95
N VAL A 107 -4.27 -9.80 -11.75
CA VAL A 107 -5.39 -9.56 -12.67
C VAL A 107 -4.87 -9.10 -14.03
N ALA A 108 -3.95 -8.15 -14.07
CA ALA A 108 -3.34 -7.65 -15.31
C ALA A 108 -2.57 -8.75 -16.07
N ALA A 109 -1.97 -9.71 -15.35
CA ALA A 109 -1.28 -10.86 -15.94
C ALA A 109 -2.21 -12.01 -16.36
N GLY A 110 -3.55 -11.83 -16.27
CA GLY A 110 -4.52 -12.87 -16.60
C GLY A 110 -4.59 -14.02 -15.60
N ARG A 111 -3.94 -13.89 -14.43
CA ARG A 111 -3.95 -14.88 -13.34
C ARG A 111 -5.04 -14.61 -12.29
N GLY A 112 -5.82 -13.56 -12.47
CA GLY A 112 -6.92 -13.18 -11.59
C GLY A 112 -8.16 -14.02 -11.80
N GLY A 113 -8.10 -15.29 -11.49
CA GLY A 113 -9.24 -16.19 -11.42
C GLY A 113 -9.66 -16.46 -9.99
N LYS A 114 -10.75 -15.79 -9.56
CA LYS A 114 -11.63 -16.12 -8.42
C LYS A 114 -11.09 -15.90 -7.00
N THR A 115 -11.88 -15.14 -6.33
CA THR A 115 -12.21 -15.07 -4.91
C THR A 115 -11.47 -14.04 -4.10
N LEU A 116 -12.10 -12.87 -4.02
CA LEU A 116 -12.14 -12.07 -2.80
C LEU A 116 -13.09 -12.75 -1.80
N GLY A 117 -12.76 -13.96 -1.42
CA GLY A 117 -13.46 -14.74 -0.41
C GLY A 117 -12.42 -15.24 0.58
N GLY A 118 -12.41 -14.67 1.76
CA GLY A 118 -11.86 -15.09 3.03
C GLY A 118 -11.05 -16.39 3.06
N GLY A 119 -9.88 -16.41 2.49
CA GLY A 119 -8.91 -17.46 2.67
C GLY A 119 -7.55 -16.80 2.77
N GLY A 120 -7.00 -16.74 3.98
CA GLY A 120 -5.59 -16.43 4.16
C GLY A 120 -4.76 -17.32 3.23
N PRO A 121 -3.47 -16.96 2.98
CA PRO A 121 -2.61 -17.79 2.17
C PRO A 121 -2.68 -19.21 2.72
N GLN A 122 -3.27 -20.13 1.97
CA GLN A 122 -3.10 -21.53 2.26
C GLN A 122 -1.63 -21.84 2.00
N THR A 123 -0.84 -21.61 3.04
CA THR A 123 0.44 -22.25 3.11
C THR A 123 0.17 -23.74 3.01
N THR A 124 0.41 -24.29 1.84
CA THR A 124 0.43 -25.73 1.69
C THR A 124 1.56 -26.23 2.58
N HIS A 125 1.22 -26.66 3.79
CA HIS A 125 2.14 -27.21 4.79
C HIS A 125 2.80 -28.52 4.36
N LYS A 126 2.91 -28.79 3.07
CA LYS A 126 3.65 -29.94 2.55
C LYS A 126 5.14 -29.91 2.89
N ALA A 127 5.68 -28.71 3.16
CA ALA A 127 7.09 -28.59 3.56
C ALA A 127 7.38 -29.08 5.00
N LEU A 128 6.35 -29.17 5.85
CA LEU A 128 6.50 -29.60 7.24
C LEU A 128 6.09 -31.05 7.50
N GLU A 129 5.36 -31.69 6.58
CA GLU A 129 5.02 -33.11 6.70
C GLU A 129 6.27 -34.01 6.67
N GLY A 130 7.28 -33.66 5.86
CA GLY A 130 8.54 -34.37 5.84
C GLY A 130 9.40 -34.19 7.10
N LEU A 131 9.22 -33.11 7.84
CA LEU A 131 9.99 -32.84 9.06
C LEU A 131 9.52 -33.70 10.24
N ALA A 132 8.23 -33.98 10.32
CA ALA A 132 7.67 -34.84 11.36
C ALA A 132 8.10 -36.29 11.21
N GLU A 133 8.29 -36.77 9.98
CA GLU A 133 8.82 -38.12 9.71
C GLU A 133 10.32 -38.24 10.02
N LEU A 134 11.10 -37.19 9.74
CA LEU A 134 12.52 -37.13 10.09
C LEU A 134 12.75 -37.13 11.61
N LEU A 135 11.83 -36.60 12.39
CA LEU A 135 11.90 -36.56 13.86
C LEU A 135 11.48 -37.91 14.49
N LYS A 136 10.61 -38.68 13.83
CA LYS A 136 10.23 -40.04 14.30
C LYS A 136 11.31 -41.08 14.12
N GLY A 137 12.26 -40.86 13.20
CA GLY A 137 13.37 -41.77 12.94
C GLY A 137 14.56 -41.68 13.89
N ARG A 138 14.52 -40.78 14.89
CA ARG A 138 15.64 -40.55 15.84
C ARG A 138 15.37 -41.00 17.27
N SER A 139 14.38 -41.82 17.49
CA SER A 139 14.14 -42.40 18.81
C SER A 139 14.66 -43.86 18.85
N THR A 140 15.90 -43.98 19.14
CA THR A 140 16.49 -45.17 19.74
C THR A 140 17.16 -44.82 21.03
#